data_b96cd4de980d43a028443dc1538f018a
#
_entry.id   b96cd4de980d43a028443dc1538f018a
#
_cell.length_a   1.000
_cell.length_b   1.000
_cell.length_c   1.000
_cell.angle_alpha   90.00
_cell.angle_beta   90.00
_cell.angle_gamma   90.00
#
_symmetry.space_group_name_H-M   'P 1'
#
loop_
_entity.id
_entity.type
_entity.pdbx_description
1 polymer ?
#
loop_
_entity_poly.entity_id
_entity_poly.type
_entity_poly.pdbx_seq_one_letter_code
_entity_poly.pdbx_strand_id
1 'polypeptide(L)'
;MPIWTQPISVEELTERHVATAAERLGIEFLEVGDDYVKGRVPVDARTVQPYGILHGGVSVVLAETLGSTAAAHCTPPGYRVVGLDINANHIRGAASGWVTGVAKPVHIGRSTMVWQIDLRNEAGEITCVSRLTMSVLAPR
;
A
#
# COMPACT_ATOMS: atom_id res chain seq x y z
N MET A 1 -14.13 -13.28 -8.72
CA MET A 1 -14.96 -12.79 -7.57
C MET A 1 -14.17 -11.80 -6.75
N PRO A 2 -14.73 -10.62 -6.50
CA PRO A 2 -14.06 -9.66 -5.62
C PRO A 2 -13.93 -10.18 -4.19
N ILE A 3 -12.81 -9.84 -3.57
CA ILE A 3 -12.54 -10.22 -2.17
C ILE A 3 -13.13 -9.22 -1.17
N TRP A 4 -13.65 -8.10 -1.65
CA TRP A 4 -14.05 -6.98 -0.80
C TRP A 4 -15.35 -7.28 -0.04
N THR A 5 -15.37 -6.93 1.23
CA THR A 5 -16.53 -7.11 2.11
C THR A 5 -17.39 -5.85 2.21
N GLN A 6 -16.91 -4.75 1.62
CA GLN A 6 -17.61 -3.46 1.60
C GLN A 6 -17.25 -2.73 0.32
N PRO A 7 -18.04 -1.71 -0.09
CA PRO A 7 -17.73 -0.97 -1.31
C PRO A 7 -16.33 -0.34 -1.26
N ILE A 8 -15.63 -0.39 -2.38
CA ILE A 8 -14.29 0.15 -2.51
C ILE A 8 -14.14 0.79 -3.89
N SER A 9 -13.60 2.01 -3.93
CA SER A 9 -13.33 2.72 -5.18
C SER A 9 -12.12 3.62 -5.00
N VAL A 10 -11.48 3.97 -6.11
CA VAL A 10 -10.34 4.89 -6.10
C VAL A 10 -10.75 6.23 -5.45
N GLU A 11 -11.94 6.72 -5.78
CA GLU A 11 -12.45 7.99 -5.25
C GLU A 11 -12.59 7.95 -3.73
N GLU A 12 -13.17 6.89 -3.21
CA GLU A 12 -13.34 6.72 -1.77
C GLU A 12 -11.99 6.62 -1.06
N LEU A 13 -11.06 5.83 -1.61
CA LEU A 13 -9.73 5.68 -1.01
C LEU A 13 -8.98 7.01 -1.00
N THR A 14 -9.07 7.78 -2.07
CA THR A 14 -8.44 9.09 -2.17
C THR A 14 -9.01 10.03 -1.09
N GLU A 15 -10.33 10.04 -0.93
CA GLU A 15 -11.00 10.89 0.04
C GLU A 15 -10.62 10.51 1.49
N ARG A 16 -10.51 9.23 1.78
CA ARG A 16 -10.14 8.74 3.11
C ARG A 16 -8.71 9.12 3.51
N HIS A 17 -7.86 9.40 2.54
CA HIS A 17 -6.45 9.71 2.80
C HIS A 17 -6.13 11.20 2.80
N VAL A 18 -7.15 12.06 2.68
CA VAL A 18 -6.98 13.51 2.82
C VAL A 18 -6.41 13.83 4.20
N ALA A 19 -5.41 14.70 4.26
CA ALA A 19 -4.74 15.14 5.47
C ALA A 19 -3.99 14.02 6.22
N THR A 20 -3.56 12.99 5.51
CA THR A 20 -2.74 11.91 6.06
C THR A 20 -1.32 11.97 5.51
N ALA A 21 -0.44 11.14 6.05
CA ALA A 21 0.94 11.01 5.56
C ALA A 21 0.96 10.65 4.07
N ALA A 22 0.03 9.79 3.61
CA ALA A 22 -0.04 9.39 2.21
C ALA A 22 -0.27 10.59 1.29
N GLU A 23 -1.21 11.45 1.63
CA GLU A 23 -1.47 12.65 0.84
C GLU A 23 -0.25 13.59 0.82
N ARG A 24 0.38 13.79 1.97
CA ARG A 24 1.55 14.69 2.08
C ARG A 24 2.73 14.23 1.22
N LEU A 25 2.86 12.94 1.03
CA LEU A 25 3.92 12.36 0.18
C LEU A 25 3.51 12.29 -1.29
N GLY A 26 2.29 12.69 -1.63
CA GLY A 26 1.80 12.67 -3.00
C GLY A 26 1.38 11.30 -3.49
N ILE A 27 1.07 10.37 -2.58
CA ILE A 27 0.58 9.05 -2.95
C ILE A 27 -0.78 9.15 -3.61
N GLU A 28 -0.95 8.44 -4.72
CA GLU A 28 -2.21 8.38 -5.48
C GLU A 28 -2.68 6.94 -5.60
N PHE A 29 -3.98 6.71 -5.40
CA PHE A 29 -4.61 5.44 -5.71
C PHE A 29 -4.97 5.45 -7.19
N LEU A 30 -4.67 4.37 -7.90
CA LEU A 30 -4.84 4.28 -9.35
C LEU A 30 -5.94 3.33 -9.78
N GLU A 31 -6.06 2.19 -9.10
CA GLU A 31 -6.96 1.12 -9.55
C GLU A 31 -7.30 0.20 -8.39
N VAL A 32 -8.55 -0.27 -8.38
CA VAL A 32 -9.00 -1.34 -7.49
C VAL A 32 -9.48 -2.48 -8.38
N GLY A 33 -8.82 -3.63 -8.26
CA GLY A 33 -9.22 -4.84 -8.98
C GLY A 33 -10.05 -5.77 -8.09
N ASP A 34 -10.31 -6.97 -8.57
CA ASP A 34 -11.06 -7.97 -7.80
C ASP A 34 -10.30 -8.43 -6.56
N ASP A 35 -8.96 -8.43 -6.61
CA ASP A 35 -8.10 -8.93 -5.54
C ASP A 35 -6.85 -8.08 -5.32
N TYR A 36 -6.85 -6.81 -5.73
CA TYR A 36 -5.68 -5.95 -5.54
C TYR A 36 -6.06 -4.48 -5.46
N VAL A 37 -5.18 -3.72 -4.84
CA VAL A 37 -5.19 -2.26 -4.84
C VAL A 37 -3.86 -1.77 -5.41
N LYS A 38 -3.93 -0.84 -6.36
CA LYS A 38 -2.78 -0.27 -7.05
C LYS A 38 -2.69 1.22 -6.76
N GLY A 39 -1.49 1.69 -6.46
CA GLY A 39 -1.23 3.10 -6.22
C GLY A 39 0.20 3.44 -6.55
N ARG A 40 0.55 4.72 -6.43
CA ARG A 40 1.89 5.20 -6.79
C ARG A 40 2.34 6.35 -5.90
N VAL A 41 3.64 6.57 -5.85
CA VAL A 41 4.26 7.68 -5.14
C VAL A 41 5.22 8.39 -6.09
N PRO A 42 5.26 9.75 -6.10
CA PRO A 42 6.19 10.47 -6.94
C PRO A 42 7.60 10.43 -6.35
N VAL A 43 8.60 10.47 -7.21
CA VAL A 43 10.00 10.63 -6.79
C VAL A 43 10.34 12.10 -6.97
N ASP A 44 10.26 12.87 -5.89
CA ASP A 44 10.50 14.32 -5.91
C ASP A 44 11.07 14.78 -4.56
N ALA A 45 11.15 16.09 -4.35
CA ALA A 45 11.76 16.68 -3.14
C ALA A 45 11.09 16.20 -1.83
N ARG A 46 9.82 15.79 -1.89
CA ARG A 46 9.09 15.30 -0.69
C ARG A 46 9.47 13.87 -0.31
N THR A 47 10.07 13.11 -1.23
CA THR A 47 10.14 11.65 -1.11
C THR A 47 11.54 11.09 -1.28
N VAL A 48 12.53 11.90 -1.64
CA VAL A 48 13.90 11.42 -1.86
C VAL A 48 14.74 11.45 -0.60
N GLN A 49 15.76 10.60 -0.57
CA GLN A 49 16.81 10.60 0.45
C GLN A 49 18.04 11.35 -0.05
N PRO A 50 19.14 11.51 0.75
CA PRO A 50 20.28 12.39 0.38
C PRO A 50 20.97 12.08 -0.95
N TYR A 51 20.89 10.85 -1.45
CA TYR A 51 21.47 10.53 -2.77
C TYR A 51 20.54 10.87 -3.95
N GLY A 52 19.34 11.42 -3.67
CA GLY A 52 18.42 11.83 -4.71
C GLY A 52 17.54 10.73 -5.27
N ILE A 53 17.52 9.55 -4.64
CA ILE A 53 16.63 8.46 -5.01
C ILE A 53 15.50 8.33 -4.00
N LEU A 54 14.44 7.64 -4.37
CA LEU A 54 13.29 7.44 -3.49
C LEU A 54 13.74 6.88 -2.13
N HIS A 55 13.31 7.53 -1.06
CA HIS A 55 13.62 7.12 0.30
C HIS A 55 13.02 5.73 0.58
N GLY A 56 13.84 4.82 1.12
CA GLY A 56 13.36 3.47 1.43
C GLY A 56 12.14 3.44 2.35
N GLY A 57 12.11 4.32 3.34
CA GLY A 57 10.95 4.45 4.22
C GLY A 57 9.69 4.91 3.49
N VAL A 58 9.82 5.72 2.43
CA VAL A 58 8.68 6.14 1.62
C VAL A 58 8.14 4.96 0.81
N SER A 59 9.02 4.11 0.28
CA SER A 59 8.58 2.85 -0.34
C SER A 59 7.73 2.03 0.62
N VAL A 60 8.14 1.96 1.90
CA VAL A 60 7.38 1.26 2.94
C VAL A 60 6.05 1.96 3.22
N VAL A 61 6.01 3.30 3.25
CA VAL A 61 4.74 4.02 3.42
C VAL A 61 3.78 3.67 2.30
N LEU A 62 4.23 3.66 1.06
CA LEU A 62 3.38 3.26 -0.08
C LEU A 62 2.89 1.82 0.11
N ALA A 63 3.80 0.89 0.39
CA ALA A 63 3.45 -0.51 0.54
C ALA A 63 2.42 -0.72 1.67
N GLU A 64 2.67 -0.15 2.83
CA GLU A 64 1.76 -0.30 3.97
C GLU A 64 0.43 0.40 3.74
N THR A 65 0.43 1.56 3.10
CA THR A 65 -0.80 2.27 2.75
C THR A 65 -1.69 1.42 1.86
N LEU A 66 -1.13 0.82 0.82
CA LEU A 66 -1.89 -0.02 -0.11
C LEU A 66 -2.39 -1.30 0.57
N GLY A 67 -1.52 -1.98 1.31
CA GLY A 67 -1.86 -3.22 1.98
C GLY A 67 -2.89 -3.03 3.10
N SER A 68 -2.72 -2.01 3.93
CA SER A 68 -3.64 -1.71 5.02
C SER A 68 -5.02 -1.32 4.51
N THR A 69 -5.07 -0.53 3.45
CA THR A 69 -6.33 -0.11 2.82
C THR A 69 -7.07 -1.31 2.25
N ALA A 70 -6.37 -2.20 1.55
CA ALA A 70 -6.94 -3.43 1.03
C ALA A 70 -7.46 -4.31 2.17
N ALA A 71 -6.66 -4.50 3.21
CA ALA A 71 -7.05 -5.31 4.36
C ALA A 71 -8.30 -4.77 5.06
N ALA A 72 -8.39 -3.45 5.22
CA ALA A 72 -9.55 -2.82 5.85
C ALA A 72 -10.85 -3.12 5.10
N HIS A 73 -10.78 -3.25 3.79
CA HIS A 73 -11.94 -3.54 2.95
C HIS A 73 -12.22 -5.04 2.78
N CYS A 74 -11.45 -5.89 3.46
CA CYS A 74 -11.65 -7.35 3.51
C CYS A 74 -12.15 -7.83 4.88
N THR A 75 -12.46 -6.91 5.80
CA THR A 75 -12.95 -7.26 7.14
C THR A 75 -14.46 -7.08 7.23
N PRO A 76 -15.14 -7.84 8.10
CA PRO A 76 -16.56 -7.62 8.37
C PRO A 76 -16.78 -6.22 8.97
N PRO A 77 -18.00 -5.65 8.79
CA PRO A 77 -18.32 -4.35 9.40
C PRO A 77 -18.06 -4.35 10.92
N GLY A 78 -17.50 -3.24 11.40
CA GLY A 78 -17.19 -3.08 12.81
C GLY A 78 -15.84 -3.62 13.24
N TYR A 79 -15.20 -4.47 12.42
CA TYR A 79 -13.84 -4.92 12.67
C TYR A 79 -12.84 -3.84 12.24
N ARG A 80 -11.67 -3.85 12.88
CA ARG A 80 -10.55 -2.97 12.51
C ARG A 80 -9.34 -3.81 12.16
N VAL A 81 -8.48 -3.25 11.33
CA VAL A 81 -7.17 -3.86 11.05
C VAL A 81 -6.08 -2.88 11.43
N VAL A 82 -5.00 -3.39 11.96
CA VAL A 82 -3.79 -2.60 12.25
C VAL A 82 -2.57 -3.36 11.79
N GLY A 83 -1.56 -2.63 11.34
CA GLY A 83 -0.29 -3.23 10.95
C GLY A 83 0.39 -3.89 12.14
N LEU A 84 0.86 -5.12 11.95
CA LEU A 84 1.58 -5.87 12.96
C LEU A 84 3.06 -5.94 12.62
N ASP A 85 3.39 -6.20 11.36
CA ASP A 85 4.76 -6.33 10.90
C ASP A 85 4.82 -6.02 9.41
N ILE A 86 5.86 -5.35 8.99
CA ILE A 86 6.14 -5.14 7.57
C ILE A 86 7.65 -5.31 7.34
N ASN A 87 8.00 -6.04 6.28
CA ASN A 87 9.37 -6.08 5.83
C ASN A 87 9.45 -5.58 4.39
N ALA A 88 10.61 -5.12 3.99
CA ALA A 88 10.83 -4.61 2.65
C ALA A 88 12.26 -4.92 2.22
N ASN A 89 12.41 -5.44 1.01
CA ASN A 89 13.70 -5.60 0.38
C ASN A 89 13.78 -4.59 -0.75
N HIS A 90 14.71 -3.64 -0.64
CA HIS A 90 14.95 -2.61 -1.65
C HIS A 90 15.88 -3.20 -2.69
N ILE A 91 15.39 -3.32 -3.92
CA ILE A 91 16.10 -4.02 -5.00
C ILE A 91 16.82 -3.02 -5.91
N ARG A 92 16.17 -1.88 -6.19
CA ARG A 92 16.66 -0.88 -7.15
C ARG A 92 16.23 0.51 -6.73
N GLY A 93 17.14 1.49 -6.85
CA GLY A 93 16.82 2.90 -6.62
C GLY A 93 15.99 3.49 -7.76
N ALA A 94 15.14 4.46 -7.42
CA ALA A 94 14.37 5.24 -8.39
C ALA A 94 14.73 6.72 -8.21
N ALA A 95 15.23 7.37 -9.26
CA ALA A 95 15.73 8.74 -9.21
C ALA A 95 14.76 9.78 -9.76
N SER A 96 13.69 9.36 -10.42
CA SER A 96 12.70 10.26 -11.03
C SER A 96 11.41 9.53 -11.34
N GLY A 97 10.39 10.29 -11.71
CA GLY A 97 9.11 9.74 -12.15
C GLY A 97 8.26 9.22 -11.01
N TRP A 98 7.64 8.06 -11.23
CA TRP A 98 6.72 7.44 -10.30
C TRP A 98 7.16 6.02 -9.97
N VAL A 99 6.91 5.62 -8.72
CA VAL A 99 7.02 4.23 -8.31
C VAL A 99 5.61 3.74 -8.01
N THR A 100 5.22 2.65 -8.66
CA THR A 100 3.87 2.09 -8.60
C THR A 100 3.90 0.79 -7.82
N GLY A 101 2.95 0.64 -6.89
CA GLY A 101 2.81 -0.56 -6.08
C GLY A 101 1.48 -1.26 -6.33
N VAL A 102 1.48 -2.58 -6.15
CA VAL A 102 0.28 -3.41 -6.20
C VAL A 102 0.26 -4.28 -4.96
N ALA A 103 -0.81 -4.18 -4.18
CA ALA A 103 -1.01 -5.01 -2.99
C ALA A 103 -1.97 -6.15 -3.32
N LYS A 104 -1.53 -7.39 -3.09
CA LYS A 104 -2.34 -8.60 -3.29
C LYS A 104 -2.33 -9.45 -2.02
N PRO A 105 -3.44 -10.14 -1.71
CA PRO A 105 -3.48 -10.97 -0.52
C PRO A 105 -2.67 -12.26 -0.69
N VAL A 106 -1.93 -12.62 0.34
CA VAL A 106 -1.33 -13.95 0.50
C VAL A 106 -2.25 -14.81 1.38
N HIS A 107 -2.84 -14.18 2.40
CA HIS A 107 -3.71 -14.85 3.35
C HIS A 107 -4.71 -13.84 3.92
N ILE A 108 -5.98 -14.17 3.84
CA ILE A 108 -7.06 -13.38 4.46
C ILE A 108 -7.67 -14.27 5.52
N GLY A 109 -7.22 -14.11 6.77
CA GLY A 109 -7.66 -14.91 7.89
C GLY A 109 -8.58 -14.14 8.81
N ARG A 110 -9.09 -14.86 9.81
CA ARG A 110 -10.03 -14.32 10.78
C ARG A 110 -9.36 -13.38 11.79
N SER A 111 -8.10 -13.65 12.14
CA SER A 111 -7.34 -12.88 13.13
C SER A 111 -6.11 -12.21 12.54
N THR A 112 -5.62 -12.71 11.40
CA THR A 112 -4.45 -12.12 10.71
C THR A 112 -4.66 -12.14 9.22
N MET A 113 -4.01 -11.18 8.55
CA MET A 113 -3.90 -11.14 7.10
C MET A 113 -2.44 -10.92 6.72
N VAL A 114 -2.05 -11.45 5.58
CA VAL A 114 -0.73 -11.23 5.00
C VAL A 114 -0.92 -10.74 3.57
N TRP A 115 -0.28 -9.62 3.26
CA TRP A 115 -0.34 -9.00 1.94
C TRP A 115 1.04 -8.90 1.33
N GLN A 116 1.13 -9.16 0.04
CA GLN A 116 2.35 -8.98 -0.75
C GLN A 116 2.22 -7.68 -1.54
N ILE A 117 3.23 -6.81 -1.45
CA ILE A 117 3.23 -5.55 -2.20
C ILE A 117 4.54 -5.48 -2.98
N ASP A 118 4.44 -5.47 -4.30
CA ASP A 118 5.57 -5.27 -5.19
C ASP A 118 5.52 -3.84 -5.72
N LEU A 119 6.66 -3.14 -5.66
CA LEU A 119 6.82 -1.80 -6.19
C LEU A 119 7.69 -1.84 -7.44
N ARG A 120 7.32 -1.04 -8.45
CA ARG A 120 8.03 -0.98 -9.72
C ARG A 120 8.23 0.47 -10.17
N ASN A 121 9.34 0.71 -10.88
CA ASN A 121 9.59 2.00 -11.53
C ASN A 121 8.79 2.10 -12.84
N GLU A 122 8.94 3.22 -13.56
CA GLU A 122 8.22 3.44 -14.80
C GLU A 122 8.64 2.51 -15.93
N ALA A 123 9.82 1.92 -15.85
CA ALA A 123 10.27 0.90 -16.80
C ALA A 123 9.71 -0.51 -16.46
N GLY A 124 8.95 -0.63 -15.38
CA GLY A 124 8.39 -1.92 -14.96
C GLY A 124 9.35 -2.79 -14.15
N GLU A 125 10.51 -2.25 -13.76
CA GLU A 125 11.47 -3.00 -12.96
C GLU A 125 11.12 -2.95 -11.48
N ILE A 126 11.31 -4.05 -10.77
CA ILE A 126 11.07 -4.13 -9.32
C ILE A 126 12.03 -3.18 -8.59
N THR A 127 11.48 -2.30 -7.76
CA THR A 127 12.26 -1.43 -6.87
C THR A 127 12.23 -1.92 -5.45
N CYS A 128 11.14 -2.57 -5.03
CA CYS A 128 10.97 -3.04 -3.67
C CYS A 128 9.99 -4.22 -3.64
N VAL A 129 10.30 -5.21 -2.82
CA VAL A 129 9.39 -6.33 -2.53
C VAL A 129 9.07 -6.27 -1.04
N SER A 130 7.79 -6.20 -0.70
CA SER A 130 7.35 -6.00 0.67
C SER A 130 6.28 -7.01 1.05
N ARG A 131 6.26 -7.38 2.34
CA ARG A 131 5.22 -8.23 2.91
C ARG A 131 4.72 -7.61 4.18
N LEU A 132 3.39 -7.46 4.28
CA LEU A 132 2.71 -6.81 5.40
C LEU A 132 1.82 -7.83 6.10
N THR A 133 1.98 -7.94 7.41
CA THR A 133 1.08 -8.71 8.27
C THR A 133 0.19 -7.75 9.04
N MET A 134 -1.12 -8.02 9.01
CA MET A 134 -2.13 -7.22 9.69
C MET A 134 -2.80 -8.03 10.79
N SER A 135 -3.11 -7.38 11.89
CA SER A 135 -3.94 -7.94 12.95
C SER A 135 -5.38 -7.52 12.74
N VAL A 136 -6.30 -8.46 12.79
CA VAL A 136 -7.75 -8.22 12.65
C VAL A 136 -8.35 -8.17 14.03
N LEU A 137 -8.92 -7.03 14.39
CA LEU A 137 -9.46 -6.78 15.73
C LEU A 137 -10.97 -6.78 15.69
N ALA A 138 -11.59 -7.68 16.48
CA ALA A 138 -13.03 -7.75 16.63
C ALA A 138 -13.58 -6.49 17.29
N PRO A 139 -14.86 -6.14 17.06
CA PRO A 139 -15.52 -5.04 17.77
C PRO A 139 -15.49 -5.27 19.28
N ARG A 140 -15.38 -4.17 20.01
CA ARG A 140 -15.47 -4.21 21.49
C ARG A 140 -16.90 -4.34 21.95
#